data_b204baf8eff7ab44d00d3b7de9d0bcea
#
_entry.id   b204baf8eff7ab44d00d3b7de9d0bcea
#
_cell.length_a   1.000
_cell.length_b   1.000
_cell.length_c   1.000
_cell.angle_alpha   90.00
_cell.angle_beta   90.00
_cell.angle_gamma   90.00
#
_symmetry.space_group_name_H-M   'P 1'
#
loop_
_entity.id
_entity.type
_entity.pdbx_description
1 polymer ?
#
loop_
_entity_poly.entity_id
_entity_poly.type
_entity_poly.pdbx_seq_one_letter_code
_entity_poly.pdbx_strand_id
1 'polypeptide(L)'
;MKKGLSIYSCNLIELEKIHNRAGNITVIESNSNLPFNVKRIFFLYDVPGGAERGGHAHYSLQQFMVAASGCFDVILDDGNNRKVVQLNRPDYGLLIPPLIWVEVVNFSSGAISLNLVSERYIEEDYIRDYSTFLKLRQ
;
A
#
# COMPACT_ATOMS: atom_id res chain seq x y z
N MET A 1 -3.26 22.21 3.10
CA MET A 1 -4.53 21.56 2.75
C MET A 1 -4.33 20.60 1.61
N LYS A 2 -4.71 19.37 1.75
CA LYS A 2 -4.51 18.31 0.74
C LYS A 2 -5.79 18.04 -0.04
N LYS A 3 -6.43 19.09 -0.50
CA LYS A 3 -7.62 18.96 -1.33
C LYS A 3 -7.28 18.28 -2.65
N GLY A 4 -8.16 17.49 -3.14
CA GLY A 4 -8.00 16.76 -4.38
C GLY A 4 -7.47 15.35 -4.21
N LEU A 5 -6.77 15.05 -3.11
CA LEU A 5 -6.37 13.66 -2.83
C LEU A 5 -7.53 12.93 -2.15
N SER A 6 -7.86 11.77 -2.65
CA SER A 6 -8.95 10.96 -2.13
C SER A 6 -8.60 9.48 -2.31
N ILE A 7 -9.52 8.61 -1.88
CA ILE A 7 -9.35 7.19 -2.14
C ILE A 7 -9.27 6.90 -3.64
N TYR A 8 -9.84 7.76 -4.48
CA TYR A 8 -9.78 7.61 -5.94
C TYR A 8 -8.43 8.03 -6.52
N SER A 9 -7.57 8.64 -5.70
CA SER A 9 -6.18 8.90 -6.06
C SER A 9 -5.27 7.69 -5.81
N CYS A 10 -5.80 6.65 -5.18
CA CYS A 10 -5.13 5.38 -5.00
C CYS A 10 -5.39 4.53 -6.24
N ASN A 11 -4.33 4.10 -6.91
CA ASN A 11 -4.45 3.42 -8.20
C ASN A 11 -3.96 1.99 -8.12
N LEU A 12 -4.78 1.06 -8.59
CA LEU A 12 -4.35 -0.32 -8.80
C LEU A 12 -3.66 -0.38 -10.15
N ILE A 13 -2.38 -0.72 -10.15
CA ILE A 13 -1.54 -0.71 -11.33
C ILE A 13 -1.21 -2.14 -11.72
N GLU A 14 -1.54 -2.51 -12.95
CA GLU A 14 -1.13 -3.79 -13.51
C GLU A 14 0.32 -3.70 -13.92
N LEU A 15 1.13 -4.65 -13.45
CA LEU A 15 2.56 -4.71 -13.76
C LEU A 15 2.78 -5.73 -14.87
N GLU A 16 3.86 -5.54 -15.62
CA GLU A 16 4.26 -6.49 -16.65
C GLU A 16 4.56 -7.85 -16.01
N LYS A 17 4.03 -8.90 -16.64
CA LYS A 17 4.32 -10.26 -16.24
C LYS A 17 5.01 -10.97 -17.42
N ILE A 18 6.26 -11.31 -17.22
CA ILE A 18 7.03 -12.06 -18.22
C ILE A 18 6.81 -13.54 -17.92
N HIS A 19 5.99 -14.16 -18.76
CA HIS A 19 5.58 -15.54 -18.56
C HIS A 19 6.60 -16.53 -19.10
N ASN A 20 6.86 -17.59 -18.32
CA ASN A 20 7.64 -18.74 -18.73
C ASN A 20 7.04 -19.99 -18.09
N ARG A 21 7.18 -21.12 -18.72
CA ARG A 21 6.67 -22.39 -18.16
C ARG A 21 7.33 -22.75 -16.82
N ALA A 22 8.54 -22.26 -16.60
CA ALA A 22 9.28 -22.49 -15.35
C ALA A 22 8.97 -21.42 -14.30
N GLY A 23 8.13 -20.45 -14.59
CA GLY A 23 7.74 -19.39 -13.68
C GLY A 23 7.60 -18.06 -14.38
N ASN A 24 7.09 -17.08 -13.66
CA ASN A 24 6.86 -15.72 -14.17
C ASN A 24 7.77 -14.74 -13.48
N ILE A 25 8.11 -13.66 -14.19
CA ILE A 25 8.87 -12.54 -13.63
C ILE A 25 8.00 -11.30 -13.71
N THR A 26 7.94 -10.54 -12.60
CA THR A 26 7.36 -9.20 -12.60
C THR A 26 8.41 -8.24 -12.08
N VAL A 27 8.58 -7.12 -12.78
CA VAL A 27 9.62 -6.14 -12.50
C VAL A 27 9.00 -4.84 -12.00
N ILE A 28 9.58 -4.27 -10.96
CA ILE A 28 9.20 -2.95 -10.44
C ILE A 28 10.45 -2.10 -10.43
N GLU A 29 10.42 -0.97 -11.13
CA GLU A 29 11.58 -0.09 -11.24
C GLU A 29 11.23 1.33 -10.84
N SER A 30 12.07 1.92 -10.00
CA SER A 30 11.95 3.31 -9.59
C SER A 30 11.91 4.23 -10.81
N ASN A 31 10.94 5.14 -10.82
CA ASN A 31 10.80 6.15 -11.87
C ASN A 31 10.60 5.58 -13.28
N SER A 32 10.12 4.35 -13.36
CA SER A 32 9.74 3.69 -14.59
C SER A 32 8.26 3.28 -14.49
N ASN A 33 7.98 2.03 -14.12
CA ASN A 33 6.59 1.64 -13.86
C ASN A 33 6.12 2.03 -12.45
N LEU A 34 7.02 2.52 -11.60
CA LEU A 34 6.72 3.06 -10.28
C LEU A 34 7.04 4.57 -10.28
N PRO A 35 6.06 5.45 -9.93
CA PRO A 35 6.24 6.91 -10.14
C PRO A 35 7.07 7.62 -9.07
N PHE A 36 7.90 6.91 -8.33
CA PHE A 36 8.79 7.52 -7.34
C PHE A 36 10.07 6.70 -7.21
N ASN A 37 11.05 7.29 -6.54
CA ASN A 37 12.31 6.62 -6.23
C ASN A 37 12.16 5.83 -4.94
N VAL A 38 12.40 4.52 -4.99
CA VAL A 38 12.27 3.65 -3.82
C VAL A 38 13.46 3.88 -2.89
N LYS A 39 13.16 4.27 -1.66
CA LYS A 39 14.18 4.46 -0.63
C LYS A 39 14.18 3.38 0.42
N ARG A 40 13.07 2.64 0.55
CA ARG A 40 12.94 1.58 1.55
C ARG A 40 11.96 0.54 1.04
N ILE A 41 12.27 -0.72 1.32
CA ILE A 41 11.37 -1.85 1.06
C ILE A 41 11.15 -2.54 2.39
N PHE A 42 9.90 -2.85 2.70
CA PHE A 42 9.56 -3.68 3.83
C PHE A 42 8.43 -4.63 3.45
N PHE A 43 8.31 -5.72 4.18
CA PHE A 43 7.23 -6.67 3.90
C PHE A 43 6.69 -7.26 5.19
N LEU A 44 5.39 -7.53 5.18
CA LEU A 44 4.68 -8.18 6.28
C LEU A 44 4.53 -9.64 5.92
N TYR A 45 4.84 -10.51 6.85
CA TYR A 45 4.70 -11.95 6.66
C TYR A 45 4.37 -12.60 8.00
N ASP A 46 3.93 -13.84 7.97
CA ASP A 46 3.52 -14.58 9.17
C ASP A 46 2.42 -13.84 9.95
N VAL A 47 1.52 -13.14 9.23
CA VAL A 47 0.41 -12.44 9.87
C VAL A 47 -0.65 -13.47 10.24
N PRO A 48 -0.98 -13.60 11.55
CA PRO A 48 -1.99 -14.58 11.95
C PRO A 48 -3.37 -14.23 11.42
N GLY A 49 -4.19 -15.24 11.20
CA GLY A 49 -5.58 -15.04 10.79
C GLY A 49 -6.30 -14.15 11.79
N GLY A 50 -7.06 -13.18 11.29
CA GLY A 50 -7.80 -12.23 12.10
C GLY A 50 -7.01 -11.04 12.61
N ALA A 51 -5.68 -11.03 12.41
CA ALA A 51 -4.87 -9.88 12.79
C ALA A 51 -5.03 -8.75 11.77
N GLU A 52 -4.91 -7.52 12.26
CA GLU A 52 -4.94 -6.32 11.43
C GLU A 52 -3.58 -5.63 11.50
N ARG A 53 -3.17 -5.04 10.39
CA ARG A 53 -1.91 -4.30 10.30
C ARG A 53 -2.19 -2.94 9.69
N GLY A 54 -1.22 -2.02 9.79
CA GLY A 54 -1.40 -0.65 9.34
C GLY A 54 -2.04 0.19 10.42
N GLY A 55 -3.12 0.92 10.08
CA GLY A 55 -3.76 1.84 11.01
C GLY A 55 -2.96 3.13 11.13
N HIS A 56 -2.56 3.68 9.98
CA HIS A 56 -1.82 4.94 9.93
C HIS A 56 -1.95 5.58 8.55
N ALA A 57 -1.54 6.85 8.48
CA ALA A 57 -1.34 7.56 7.24
C ALA A 57 0.06 8.20 7.29
N HIS A 58 0.47 8.83 6.22
CA HIS A 58 1.75 9.53 6.13
C HIS A 58 1.57 10.95 5.63
N TYR A 59 2.43 11.86 6.10
CA TYR A 59 2.42 13.22 5.58
C TYR A 59 3.01 13.30 4.17
N SER A 60 4.10 12.59 3.91
CA SER A 60 4.86 12.73 2.67
C SER A 60 5.09 11.44 1.91
N LEU A 61 5.10 10.31 2.59
CA LEU A 61 5.48 9.02 2.00
C LEU A 61 4.44 8.55 0.98
N GLN A 62 4.93 8.13 -0.18
CA GLN A 62 4.17 7.39 -1.18
C GLN A 62 4.48 5.91 -1.00
N GLN A 63 3.47 5.08 -1.15
CA GLN A 63 3.58 3.63 -0.92
C GLN A 63 3.03 2.85 -2.09
N PHE A 64 3.74 1.80 -2.46
CA PHE A 64 3.29 0.85 -3.48
C PHE A 64 3.25 -0.53 -2.84
N MET A 65 2.07 -1.12 -2.77
CA MET A 65 1.84 -2.37 -2.04
C MET A 65 1.46 -3.49 -3.00
N VAL A 66 2.11 -4.64 -2.84
CA VAL A 66 1.91 -5.81 -3.70
C VAL A 66 1.68 -7.04 -2.82
N ALA A 67 0.75 -7.90 -3.22
CA ALA A 67 0.62 -9.23 -2.61
C ALA A 67 1.64 -10.15 -3.28
N ALA A 68 2.83 -10.24 -2.70
CA ALA A 68 3.90 -11.11 -3.21
C ALA A 68 3.54 -12.58 -3.07
N SER A 69 2.67 -12.92 -2.12
CA SER A 69 2.12 -14.26 -1.93
C SER A 69 0.76 -14.13 -1.26
N GLY A 70 -0.15 -15.02 -1.57
CA GLY A 70 -1.48 -15.05 -0.96
C GLY A 70 -2.32 -13.84 -1.31
N CYS A 71 -3.19 -13.47 -0.39
CA CYS A 71 -4.09 -12.33 -0.58
C CYS A 71 -4.43 -11.66 0.75
N PHE A 72 -4.83 -10.40 0.65
CA PHE A 72 -5.31 -9.61 1.80
C PHE A 72 -6.13 -8.43 1.28
N ASP A 73 -6.85 -7.78 2.18
CA ASP A 73 -7.66 -6.62 1.86
C ASP A 73 -7.00 -5.37 2.40
N VAL A 74 -6.97 -4.32 1.57
CA VAL A 74 -6.46 -3.00 1.94
C VAL A 74 -7.63 -2.06 2.09
N ILE A 75 -7.82 -1.51 3.27
CA ILE A 75 -8.86 -0.52 3.55
C ILE A 75 -8.22 0.85 3.40
N LEU A 76 -8.76 1.64 2.48
CA LEU A 76 -8.31 3.00 2.19
C LEU A 76 -9.37 3.98 2.69
N ASP A 77 -8.94 5.04 3.37
CA ASP A 77 -9.83 6.01 3.98
C ASP A 77 -9.25 7.41 3.78
N ASP A 78 -10.01 8.29 3.14
CA ASP A 78 -9.58 9.67 2.88
C ASP A 78 -10.22 10.68 3.83
N GLY A 79 -10.92 10.21 4.85
CA GLY A 79 -11.63 11.07 5.79
C GLY A 79 -13.09 11.31 5.41
N ASN A 80 -13.47 11.05 4.17
CA ASN A 80 -14.85 11.18 3.68
C ASN A 80 -15.41 9.84 3.21
N ASN A 81 -14.59 9.07 2.52
CA ASN A 81 -15.00 7.81 1.91
C ASN A 81 -14.02 6.71 2.27
N ARG A 82 -14.51 5.49 2.27
CA ARG A 82 -13.72 4.28 2.46
C ARG A 82 -13.86 3.39 1.25
N LYS A 83 -12.80 2.65 0.96
CA LYS A 83 -12.77 1.70 -0.14
C LYS A 83 -11.92 0.50 0.27
N VAL A 84 -12.34 -0.69 -0.11
CA VAL A 84 -11.57 -1.91 0.11
C VAL A 84 -11.02 -2.37 -1.24
N VAL A 85 -9.72 -2.61 -1.29
CA VAL A 85 -9.04 -3.16 -2.46
C VAL A 85 -8.42 -4.48 -2.06
N GLN A 86 -8.81 -5.57 -2.72
CA GLN A 86 -8.18 -6.87 -2.49
C GLN A 86 -6.93 -6.97 -3.35
N LEU A 87 -5.80 -7.31 -2.71
CA LEU A 87 -4.58 -7.65 -3.43
C LEU A 87 -4.39 -9.16 -3.37
N ASN A 88 -4.35 -9.81 -4.52
CA ASN A 88 -4.33 -11.27 -4.60
C ASN A 88 -3.40 -11.82 -5.68
N ARG A 89 -2.60 -10.95 -6.30
CA ARG A 89 -1.67 -11.35 -7.37
C ARG A 89 -0.40 -10.52 -7.29
N PRO A 90 0.78 -11.12 -7.55
CA PRO A 90 2.03 -10.36 -7.48
C PRO A 90 2.24 -9.40 -8.65
N ASP A 91 1.46 -9.51 -9.73
CA ASP A 91 1.58 -8.63 -10.89
C ASP A 91 0.61 -7.43 -10.86
N TYR A 92 0.06 -7.12 -9.70
CA TYR A 92 -0.71 -5.90 -9.46
C TYR A 92 -0.17 -5.20 -8.23
N GLY A 93 -0.11 -3.88 -8.28
CA GLY A 93 0.28 -3.10 -7.12
C GLY A 93 -0.67 -1.95 -6.87
N LEU A 94 -0.83 -1.59 -5.62
CA LEU A 94 -1.68 -0.49 -5.18
C LEU A 94 -0.81 0.70 -4.82
N LEU A 95 -0.95 1.77 -5.59
CA LEU A 95 -0.25 3.03 -5.32
C LEU A 95 -1.08 3.86 -4.35
N ILE A 96 -0.48 4.21 -3.22
CA ILE A 96 -1.15 4.95 -2.15
C ILE A 96 -0.40 6.26 -1.95
N PRO A 97 -1.04 7.42 -2.25
CA PRO A 97 -0.41 8.72 -2.03
C PRO A 97 -0.40 9.10 -0.54
N PRO A 98 0.29 10.18 -0.16
CA PRO A 98 0.24 10.68 1.22
C PRO A 98 -1.18 11.03 1.65
N LEU A 99 -1.40 11.06 2.96
CA LEU A 99 -2.65 11.45 3.61
C LEU A 99 -3.84 10.57 3.27
N ILE A 100 -3.58 9.29 3.09
CA ILE A 100 -4.60 8.25 3.02
C ILE A 100 -4.37 7.33 4.22
N TRP A 101 -5.42 7.11 4.99
CA TRP A 101 -5.37 6.17 6.11
C TRP A 101 -5.49 4.76 5.56
N VAL A 102 -4.59 3.88 5.97
CA VAL A 102 -4.49 2.53 5.43
C VAL A 102 -4.55 1.51 6.55
N GLU A 103 -5.40 0.52 6.38
CA GLU A 103 -5.43 -0.67 7.22
C GLU A 103 -5.36 -1.89 6.33
N VAL A 104 -4.70 -2.94 6.78
CA VAL A 104 -4.55 -4.17 6.01
C VAL A 104 -5.09 -5.32 6.85
N VAL A 105 -6.04 -6.05 6.30
CA VAL A 105 -6.82 -7.05 7.02
C VAL A 105 -7.03 -8.31 6.16
N ASN A 106 -7.58 -9.34 6.77
CA ASN A 106 -7.99 -10.57 6.07
C ASN A 106 -6.85 -11.24 5.32
N PHE A 107 -5.70 -11.38 5.97
CA PHE A 107 -4.55 -12.06 5.37
C PHE A 107 -4.84 -13.55 5.23
N SER A 108 -4.61 -14.08 4.03
CA SER A 108 -4.62 -15.52 3.82
C SER A 108 -3.39 -16.17 4.46
N SER A 109 -3.43 -17.47 4.67
CA SER A 109 -2.27 -18.20 5.20
C SER A 109 -1.09 -18.06 4.25
N GLY A 110 0.07 -17.66 4.79
CA GLY A 110 1.28 -17.46 4.00
C GLY A 110 1.29 -16.21 3.15
N ALA A 111 0.35 -15.29 3.35
CA ALA A 111 0.33 -14.03 2.61
C ALA A 111 1.55 -13.17 2.93
N ILE A 112 2.06 -12.49 1.91
CA ILE A 112 3.17 -11.55 2.05
C ILE A 112 2.76 -10.24 1.43
N SER A 113 2.75 -9.17 2.23
CA SER A 113 2.54 -7.81 1.75
C SER A 113 3.90 -7.16 1.53
N LEU A 114 4.27 -6.96 0.29
CA LEU A 114 5.52 -6.32 -0.11
C LEU A 114 5.25 -4.85 -0.34
N ASN A 115 6.03 -3.98 0.32
CA ASN A 115 5.83 -2.54 0.29
C ASN A 115 7.10 -1.83 -0.16
N LEU A 116 6.97 -1.01 -1.20
CA LEU A 116 8.03 -0.16 -1.72
C LEU A 116 7.61 1.27 -1.43
N VAL A 117 8.47 2.04 -0.77
CA VAL A 117 8.08 3.37 -0.30
C VAL A 117 9.11 4.43 -0.68
N SER A 118 8.63 5.67 -0.80
CA SER A 118 9.41 6.80 -1.30
C SER A 118 10.31 7.44 -0.25
N GLU A 119 10.19 7.04 1.01
CA GLU A 119 10.94 7.64 2.11
C GLU A 119 11.61 6.60 2.98
N ARG A 120 12.71 6.99 3.60
CA ARG A 120 13.30 6.20 4.68
C ARG A 120 12.34 6.22 5.87
N TYR A 121 12.56 5.34 6.83
CA TYR A 121 11.73 5.34 8.02
C TYR A 121 11.96 6.62 8.82
N ILE A 122 10.91 7.40 8.98
CA ILE A 122 10.90 8.64 9.76
C ILE A 122 9.61 8.62 10.57
N GLU A 123 9.70 8.44 11.88
CA GLU A 123 8.51 8.33 12.73
C GLU A 123 7.64 9.58 12.62
N GLU A 124 8.23 10.75 12.50
CA GLU A 124 7.53 12.03 12.40
C GLU A 124 6.64 12.13 11.15
N ASP A 125 6.89 11.29 10.15
CA ASP A 125 6.05 11.25 8.94
C ASP A 125 4.79 10.41 9.14
N TYR A 126 4.70 9.64 10.22
CA TYR A 126 3.54 8.80 10.49
C TYR A 126 2.45 9.58 11.21
N ILE A 127 1.22 9.35 10.80
CA ILE A 127 0.01 9.82 11.47
C ILE A 127 -0.65 8.57 12.03
N ARG A 128 -0.52 8.34 13.33
CA ARG A 128 -0.97 7.09 13.95
C ARG A 128 -2.29 7.22 14.68
N ASP A 129 -2.75 8.46 14.88
CA ASP A 129 -4.02 8.72 15.55
C ASP A 129 -5.07 9.10 14.50
N TYR A 130 -6.15 8.34 14.45
CA TYR A 130 -7.19 8.54 13.44
C TYR A 130 -7.87 9.90 13.58
N SER A 131 -8.08 10.38 14.80
CA SER A 131 -8.70 11.69 14.98
C SER A 131 -7.81 12.81 14.48
N THR A 132 -6.50 12.69 14.65
CA THR A 132 -5.53 13.64 14.06
C THR A 132 -5.60 13.59 12.54
N PHE A 133 -5.67 12.39 11.97
CA PHE A 133 -5.83 12.22 10.53
C PHE A 133 -7.08 12.93 10.02
N LEU A 134 -8.21 12.72 10.68
CA LEU A 134 -9.48 13.34 10.26
C LEU A 134 -9.39 14.87 10.26
N LYS A 135 -8.72 15.45 11.24
CA LYS A 135 -8.51 16.90 11.30
C LYS A 135 -7.71 17.41 10.12
N LEU A 136 -6.71 16.64 9.69
CA LEU A 136 -5.87 17.01 8.55
C LEU A 136 -6.63 16.94 7.22
N ARG A 137 -7.70 16.16 7.17
CA ARG A 137 -8.50 15.98 5.95
C ARG A 137 -9.66 16.96 5.83
N GLN A 138 -9.94 17.72 6.87
CA GLN A 138 -11.00 18.72 6.85
C GLN A 138 -10.66 19.92 5.98
#